data_cd927dc6abd16213e1ca90ba4cedc308
#
_entry.id   cd927dc6abd16213e1ca90ba4cedc308
#
_cell.length_a   1.000
_cell.length_b   1.000
_cell.length_c   1.000
_cell.angle_alpha   90.00
_cell.angle_beta   90.00
_cell.angle_gamma   90.00
#
_symmetry.space_group_name_H-M   'P 1'
#
loop_
_entity.id
_entity.type
_entity.pdbx_description
1 polymer ?
#
loop_
_entity_poly.entity_id
_entity_poly.type
_entity_poly.pdbx_seq_one_letter_code
_entity_poly.pdbx_strand_id
1 'polypeptide(L)'
;MDKKIIITVGRQIGSGGRDVAKLLAEIFDCRLYDRELLNLAAKESGFSEKFFEQNDEHKGFFKSMCQMHSSFAECSFYRNEFSQENLFKFQSDAIVRAASESSCVFVGRCADYVLRDIPGKVDVFITADIDDRIARVVERKGCSREQAAKMIANGESDRASYYNYYTGKRWGHSDSYDLCVNSSILGIEGTAKFIEEFIKRENEENRNN
;
A
#
# COMPACT_ATOMS: atom_id res chain seq x y z
N MET A 1 27.91 -4.10 9.87
CA MET A 1 26.94 -3.40 9.00
C MET A 1 25.61 -3.44 9.70
N ASP A 2 25.00 -2.31 9.95
CA ASP A 2 23.69 -2.28 10.57
C ASP A 2 22.68 -2.97 9.65
N LYS A 3 21.85 -3.86 10.21
CA LYS A 3 20.83 -4.61 9.47
C LYS A 3 19.82 -3.60 8.90
N LYS A 4 19.58 -3.62 7.61
CA LYS A 4 18.56 -2.77 6.98
C LYS A 4 17.17 -3.11 7.54
N ILE A 5 16.38 -2.10 7.80
CA ILE A 5 14.98 -2.23 8.26
C ILE A 5 14.08 -2.04 7.05
N ILE A 6 13.29 -3.05 6.74
CA ILE A 6 12.30 -3.02 5.67
C ILE A 6 10.93 -3.27 6.28
N ILE A 7 10.05 -2.29 6.15
CA ILE A 7 8.67 -2.36 6.66
C ILE A 7 7.70 -2.18 5.50
N THR A 8 6.72 -3.07 5.39
CA THR A 8 5.61 -2.88 4.46
C THR A 8 4.32 -2.62 5.23
N VAL A 9 3.53 -1.65 4.78
CA VAL A 9 2.30 -1.21 5.46
C VAL A 9 1.10 -1.34 4.54
N GLY A 10 0.36 -2.46 4.68
CA GLY A 10 -1.01 -2.59 4.20
C GLY A 10 -1.97 -1.80 5.09
N ARG A 11 -3.09 -1.30 4.56
CA ARG A 11 -3.99 -0.47 5.37
C ARG A 11 -5.37 -0.33 4.76
N GLN A 12 -6.36 -0.25 5.61
CA GLN A 12 -7.72 0.15 5.25
C GLN A 12 -7.78 1.67 4.96
N ILE A 13 -8.80 2.11 4.22
CA ILE A 13 -9.05 3.54 3.99
C ILE A 13 -9.57 4.17 5.28
N GLY A 14 -8.99 5.29 5.67
CA GLY A 14 -9.34 6.00 6.92
C GLY A 14 -8.73 5.40 8.18
N SER A 15 -7.95 4.30 8.10
CA SER A 15 -7.30 3.70 9.27
C SER A 15 -6.10 4.51 9.82
N GLY A 16 -5.69 5.60 9.18
CA GLY A 16 -4.46 6.31 9.59
C GLY A 16 -3.16 5.59 9.22
N GLY A 17 -3.23 4.46 8.51
CA GLY A 17 -2.03 3.67 8.20
C GLY A 17 -0.94 4.38 7.40
N ARG A 18 -1.27 5.46 6.63
CA ARG A 18 -0.24 6.30 5.99
C ARG A 18 0.49 7.16 7.03
N ASP A 19 -0.22 7.63 8.02
CA ASP A 19 0.34 8.48 9.07
C ASP A 19 1.19 7.63 10.03
N VAL A 20 0.74 6.41 10.36
CA VAL A 20 1.55 5.41 11.06
C VAL A 20 2.84 5.10 10.29
N ALA A 21 2.76 4.88 8.97
CA ALA A 21 3.92 4.61 8.13
C ALA A 21 4.94 5.77 8.12
N LYS A 22 4.47 7.04 8.16
CA LYS A 22 5.33 8.21 8.28
C LYS A 22 6.08 8.22 9.61
N LEU A 23 5.37 7.99 10.72
CA LEU A 23 5.98 7.91 12.04
C LEU A 23 7.01 6.78 12.13
N LEU A 24 6.72 5.61 11.55
CA LEU A 24 7.69 4.52 11.49
C LEU A 24 8.94 4.89 10.67
N ALA A 25 8.77 5.61 9.58
CA ALA A 25 9.88 6.09 8.77
C ALA A 25 10.76 7.09 9.55
N GLU A 26 10.15 7.98 10.34
CA GLU A 26 10.85 8.90 11.22
C GLU A 26 11.57 8.17 12.37
N ILE A 27 10.90 7.23 13.05
CA ILE A 27 11.45 6.48 14.19
C ILE A 27 12.70 5.67 13.79
N PHE A 28 12.65 5.03 12.61
CA PHE A 28 13.73 4.16 12.14
C PHE A 28 14.71 4.82 11.17
N ASP A 29 14.58 6.12 10.94
CA ASP A 29 15.35 6.88 9.92
C ASP A 29 15.33 6.18 8.55
N CYS A 30 14.13 5.78 8.13
CA CYS A 30 13.87 5.06 6.89
C CYS A 30 13.32 5.98 5.80
N ARG A 31 13.61 5.67 4.54
CA ARG A 31 12.91 6.31 3.42
C ARG A 31 11.48 5.80 3.31
N LEU A 32 10.52 6.72 3.22
CA LEU A 32 9.10 6.39 3.01
C LEU A 32 8.79 6.34 1.52
N TYR A 33 8.21 5.23 1.07
CA TYR A 33 7.75 5.04 -0.30
C TYR A 33 6.24 4.81 -0.33
N ASP A 34 5.49 5.81 -0.76
CA ASP A 34 4.07 5.70 -1.04
C ASP A 34 3.80 5.55 -2.54
N ARG A 35 2.51 5.55 -2.92
CA ARG A 35 2.10 5.41 -4.31
C ARG A 35 2.74 6.45 -5.25
N GLU A 36 2.83 7.68 -4.79
CA GLU A 36 3.30 8.80 -5.61
C GLU A 36 4.80 8.68 -5.87
N LEU A 37 5.57 8.37 -4.83
CA LEU A 37 7.01 8.15 -4.96
C LEU A 37 7.36 6.91 -5.78
N LEU A 38 6.59 5.82 -5.64
CA LEU A 38 6.79 4.63 -6.47
C LEU A 38 6.45 4.87 -7.94
N ASN A 39 5.44 5.69 -8.22
CA ASN A 39 5.15 6.11 -9.60
C ASN A 39 6.28 6.99 -10.17
N LEU A 40 6.84 7.89 -9.36
CA LEU A 40 7.96 8.73 -9.77
C LEU A 40 9.22 7.89 -10.06
N ALA A 41 9.57 6.98 -9.17
CA ALA A 41 10.70 6.06 -9.35
C ALA A 41 10.53 5.17 -10.60
N ALA A 42 9.30 4.74 -10.88
CA ALA A 42 9.00 4.01 -12.09
C ALA A 42 9.18 4.88 -13.35
N LYS A 43 8.84 6.16 -13.33
CA LYS A 43 9.10 7.12 -14.41
C LYS A 43 10.59 7.31 -14.68
N GLU A 44 11.37 7.50 -13.63
CA GLU A 44 12.83 7.72 -13.72
C GLU A 44 13.58 6.49 -14.28
N SER A 45 13.01 5.30 -14.16
CA SER A 45 13.60 4.08 -14.73
C SER A 45 13.45 3.94 -16.25
N GLY A 46 12.98 4.98 -16.95
CA GLY A 46 12.91 5.04 -18.42
C GLY A 46 11.55 4.69 -19.01
N PHE A 47 10.51 4.69 -18.20
CA PHE A 47 9.15 4.49 -18.69
C PHE A 47 8.65 5.73 -19.43
N SER A 48 8.05 5.54 -20.62
CA SER A 48 7.55 6.63 -21.47
C SER A 48 6.59 7.56 -20.72
N GLU A 49 6.86 8.88 -20.73
CA GLU A 49 5.99 9.95 -20.21
C GLU A 49 4.53 9.79 -20.66
N LYS A 50 4.32 9.37 -21.89
CA LYS A 50 2.99 9.13 -22.48
C LYS A 50 2.14 8.10 -21.72
N PHE A 51 2.75 7.15 -21.04
CA PHE A 51 2.03 6.15 -20.25
C PHE A 51 1.45 6.76 -18.96
N PHE A 52 2.19 7.63 -18.32
CA PHE A 52 1.76 8.29 -17.10
C PHE A 52 0.75 9.41 -17.37
N GLU A 53 0.87 10.15 -18.46
CA GLU A 53 -0.09 11.17 -18.91
C GLU A 53 -1.47 10.55 -19.18
N GLN A 54 -1.52 9.41 -19.87
CA GLN A 54 -2.78 8.68 -20.12
C GLN A 54 -3.44 8.14 -18.85
N ASN A 55 -2.68 7.87 -17.79
CA ASN A 55 -3.22 7.34 -16.52
C ASN A 55 -3.52 8.45 -15.48
N ASP A 56 -2.92 9.65 -15.58
CA ASP A 56 -3.25 10.80 -14.73
C ASP A 56 -4.56 11.47 -15.15
N GLU A 57 -4.93 11.46 -16.43
CA GLU A 57 -6.24 11.93 -16.91
C GLU A 57 -7.39 11.02 -16.49
N HIS A 58 -7.12 9.76 -16.16
CA HIS A 58 -8.11 8.81 -15.68
C HIS A 58 -8.28 8.79 -14.14
N LYS A 59 -8.66 9.92 -13.53
CA LYS A 59 -9.36 9.95 -12.24
C LYS A 59 -10.68 9.17 -12.26
N GLY A 60 -11.07 8.64 -13.43
CA GLY A 60 -12.24 7.81 -13.68
C GLY A 60 -11.96 6.32 -13.92
N PHE A 61 -10.71 5.89 -13.96
CA PHE A 61 -10.32 4.56 -14.45
C PHE A 61 -10.89 3.40 -13.62
N PHE A 62 -10.95 3.55 -12.31
CA PHE A 62 -11.62 2.56 -11.46
C PHE A 62 -13.16 2.55 -11.59
N LYS A 63 -13.76 3.62 -12.11
CA LYS A 63 -15.21 3.71 -12.30
C LYS A 63 -15.68 2.99 -13.57
N SER A 64 -14.80 2.78 -14.54
CA SER A 64 -15.13 2.17 -15.84
C SER A 64 -15.16 0.65 -15.83
N MET A 65 -14.48 -0.01 -14.88
CA MET A 65 -14.42 -1.48 -14.84
C MET A 65 -15.72 -2.13 -14.36
N CYS A 66 -16.62 -1.39 -13.71
CA CYS A 66 -17.88 -1.92 -13.18
C CYS A 66 -19.13 -1.65 -14.05
N GLN A 67 -19.04 -0.97 -15.18
CA GLN A 67 -20.25 -0.45 -15.85
C GLN A 67 -20.42 -0.77 -17.34
N MET A 68 -19.68 -1.71 -17.93
CA MET A 68 -19.93 -2.09 -19.33
C MET A 68 -20.04 -3.60 -19.55
N HIS A 69 -21.28 -4.05 -19.51
CA HIS A 69 -21.72 -5.23 -20.28
C HIS A 69 -22.07 -4.72 -21.69
N SER A 70 -21.15 -4.83 -22.64
CA SER A 70 -21.49 -4.84 -24.08
C SER A 70 -20.22 -4.92 -24.96
N SER A 71 -20.23 -5.80 -25.83
CA SER A 71 -19.46 -6.35 -26.96
C SER A 71 -18.36 -5.55 -27.69
N PHE A 72 -17.91 -4.41 -27.22
CA PHE A 72 -16.76 -3.67 -27.79
C PHE A 72 -15.51 -3.71 -26.90
N ALA A 73 -15.55 -4.51 -25.84
CA ALA A 73 -14.62 -4.47 -24.73
C ALA A 73 -13.28 -5.22 -24.95
N GLU A 74 -13.20 -6.17 -25.87
CA GLU A 74 -12.03 -7.05 -25.95
C GLU A 74 -10.74 -6.30 -26.34
N CYS A 75 -10.79 -5.38 -27.27
CA CYS A 75 -9.58 -4.68 -27.73
C CYS A 75 -9.08 -3.61 -26.73
N SER A 76 -10.01 -2.98 -25.97
CA SER A 76 -9.70 -2.01 -24.94
C SER A 76 -9.23 -2.69 -23.64
N PHE A 77 -9.78 -3.88 -23.34
CA PHE A 77 -9.44 -4.69 -22.17
C PHE A 77 -7.98 -5.15 -22.24
N TYR A 78 -7.55 -5.77 -23.32
CA TYR A 78 -6.17 -6.22 -23.52
C TYR A 78 -5.14 -5.07 -23.45
N ARG A 79 -5.47 -3.90 -24.01
CA ARG A 79 -4.56 -2.74 -23.96
C ARG A 79 -4.41 -2.19 -22.53
N ASN A 80 -5.48 -2.20 -21.73
CA ASN A 80 -5.47 -1.70 -20.36
C ASN A 80 -4.81 -2.70 -19.40
N GLU A 81 -5.05 -3.99 -19.57
CA GLU A 81 -4.45 -5.05 -18.76
C GLU A 81 -2.93 -5.10 -18.97
N PHE A 82 -2.48 -5.09 -20.20
CA PHE A 82 -1.05 -5.02 -20.53
C PHE A 82 -0.36 -3.78 -19.97
N SER A 83 -1.06 -2.66 -19.88
CA SER A 83 -0.53 -1.44 -19.27
C SER A 83 -0.47 -1.51 -17.73
N GLN A 84 -1.41 -2.19 -17.08
CA GLN A 84 -1.41 -2.38 -15.63
C GLN A 84 -0.34 -3.37 -15.18
N GLU A 85 -0.15 -4.46 -15.91
CA GLU A 85 0.92 -5.43 -15.65
C GLU A 85 2.30 -4.79 -15.77
N ASN A 86 2.51 -3.97 -16.81
CA ASN A 86 3.76 -3.23 -16.96
C ASN A 86 3.97 -2.24 -15.80
N LEU A 87 2.92 -1.49 -15.40
CA LEU A 87 3.01 -0.60 -14.24
C LEU A 87 3.36 -1.36 -12.95
N PHE A 88 2.72 -2.50 -12.71
CA PHE A 88 3.05 -3.35 -11.58
C PHE A 88 4.51 -3.81 -11.60
N LYS A 89 4.99 -4.26 -12.76
CA LYS A 89 6.39 -4.68 -12.94
C LYS A 89 7.37 -3.54 -12.61
N PHE A 90 7.16 -2.34 -13.15
CA PHE A 90 8.05 -1.20 -12.88
C PHE A 90 7.99 -0.74 -11.43
N GLN A 91 6.81 -0.76 -10.81
CA GLN A 91 6.69 -0.48 -9.38
C GLN A 91 7.41 -1.55 -8.55
N SER A 92 7.34 -2.82 -8.95
CA SER A 92 8.03 -3.92 -8.29
C SER A 92 9.55 -3.76 -8.41
N ASP A 93 10.07 -3.44 -9.58
CA ASP A 93 11.49 -3.19 -9.81
C ASP A 93 11.98 -2.00 -8.96
N ALA A 94 11.20 -0.91 -8.87
CA ALA A 94 11.50 0.24 -8.03
C ALA A 94 11.51 -0.12 -6.53
N ILE A 95 10.56 -0.95 -6.08
CA ILE A 95 10.50 -1.44 -4.69
C ILE A 95 11.74 -2.28 -4.35
N VAL A 96 12.09 -3.24 -5.20
CA VAL A 96 13.27 -4.11 -5.00
C VAL A 96 14.55 -3.27 -4.96
N ARG A 97 14.71 -2.34 -5.89
CA ARG A 97 15.86 -1.44 -5.95
C ARG A 97 15.97 -0.59 -4.68
N ALA A 98 14.88 0.07 -4.26
CA ALA A 98 14.87 0.89 -3.05
C ALA A 98 15.25 0.07 -1.80
N ALA A 99 14.69 -1.13 -1.65
CA ALA A 99 15.01 -2.04 -0.55
C ALA A 99 16.47 -2.53 -0.58
N SER A 100 17.07 -2.64 -1.76
CA SER A 100 18.49 -3.00 -1.88
C SER A 100 19.44 -1.87 -1.47
N GLU A 101 19.02 -0.61 -1.59
CA GLU A 101 19.86 0.56 -1.34
C GLU A 101 19.83 1.02 0.13
N SER A 102 18.66 1.03 0.77
CA SER A 102 18.50 1.62 2.12
C SER A 102 17.41 0.97 2.95
N SER A 103 17.32 1.34 4.23
CA SER A 103 16.14 1.06 5.07
C SER A 103 14.92 1.81 4.53
N CYS A 104 13.78 1.12 4.44
CA CYS A 104 12.59 1.63 3.76
C CYS A 104 11.28 1.26 4.45
N VAL A 105 10.31 2.16 4.37
CA VAL A 105 8.90 1.90 4.69
C VAL A 105 8.08 2.03 3.40
N PHE A 106 7.44 0.95 2.99
CA PHE A 106 6.60 0.91 1.79
C PHE A 106 5.11 0.92 2.15
N VAL A 107 4.32 1.74 1.47
CA VAL A 107 2.88 1.87 1.73
C VAL A 107 2.04 1.27 0.59
N GLY A 108 1.62 0.02 0.77
CA GLY A 108 0.82 -0.74 -0.20
C GLY A 108 1.61 -1.21 -1.42
N ARG A 109 0.95 -1.25 -2.61
CA ARG A 109 1.54 -1.68 -3.89
C ARG A 109 2.11 -3.10 -3.88
N CYS A 110 1.51 -3.97 -3.07
CA CYS A 110 1.95 -5.35 -2.92
C CYS A 110 3.43 -5.47 -2.51
N ALA A 111 3.97 -4.47 -1.79
CA ALA A 111 5.39 -4.48 -1.40
C ALA A 111 5.74 -5.67 -0.52
N ASP A 112 4.82 -6.12 0.33
CA ASP A 112 4.90 -7.36 1.11
C ASP A 112 5.15 -8.60 0.23
N TYR A 113 4.45 -8.69 -0.90
CA TYR A 113 4.61 -9.76 -1.86
C TYR A 113 5.86 -9.61 -2.74
N VAL A 114 6.12 -8.39 -3.21
CA VAL A 114 7.30 -8.09 -4.04
C VAL A 114 8.59 -8.42 -3.29
N LEU A 115 8.64 -8.13 -2.00
CA LEU A 115 9.81 -8.34 -1.14
C LEU A 115 9.73 -9.64 -0.31
N ARG A 116 8.87 -10.60 -0.67
CA ARG A 116 8.64 -11.84 0.11
C ARG A 116 9.90 -12.65 0.39
N ASP A 117 10.90 -12.55 -0.50
CA ASP A 117 12.16 -13.28 -0.39
C ASP A 117 13.25 -12.48 0.38
N ILE A 118 12.93 -11.28 0.88
CA ILE A 118 13.85 -10.48 1.69
C ILE A 118 13.73 -10.90 3.15
N PRO A 119 14.78 -11.46 3.75
CA PRO A 119 14.73 -11.89 5.15
C PRO A 119 14.70 -10.70 6.11
N GLY A 120 13.92 -10.83 7.18
CA GLY A 120 13.82 -9.81 8.24
C GLY A 120 13.11 -8.53 7.83
N LYS A 121 12.28 -8.58 6.79
CA LYS A 121 11.27 -7.55 6.55
C LYS A 121 10.07 -7.79 7.47
N VAL A 122 9.35 -6.73 7.80
CA VAL A 122 8.14 -6.80 8.63
C VAL A 122 6.93 -6.31 7.82
N ASP A 123 5.94 -7.17 7.69
CA ASP A 123 4.70 -6.89 6.97
C ASP A 123 3.58 -6.55 7.97
N VAL A 124 3.10 -5.31 7.94
CA VAL A 124 2.08 -4.81 8.87
C VAL A 124 0.80 -4.45 8.12
N PHE A 125 -0.37 -4.76 8.72
CA PHE A 125 -1.65 -4.31 8.22
C PHE A 125 -2.38 -3.44 9.26
N ILE A 126 -2.77 -2.22 8.88
CA ILE A 126 -3.45 -1.26 9.78
C ILE A 126 -4.93 -1.22 9.46
N THR A 127 -5.73 -1.62 10.45
CA THR A 127 -7.19 -1.50 10.46
C THR A 127 -7.63 -0.33 11.34
N ALA A 128 -8.91 0.00 11.35
CA ALA A 128 -9.56 0.84 12.34
C ALA A 128 -11.07 0.59 12.32
N ASP A 129 -11.76 0.99 13.38
CA ASP A 129 -13.19 0.91 13.48
C ASP A 129 -13.85 1.77 12.41
N ILE A 130 -14.97 1.32 11.88
CA ILE A 130 -15.59 1.94 10.72
C ILE A 130 -16.00 3.40 10.98
N ASP A 131 -16.44 3.72 12.18
CA ASP A 131 -16.85 5.09 12.54
C ASP A 131 -15.66 6.05 12.58
N ASP A 132 -14.52 5.64 13.09
CA ASP A 132 -13.27 6.41 13.08
C ASP A 132 -12.74 6.62 11.66
N ARG A 133 -12.84 5.58 10.85
CA ARG A 133 -12.44 5.63 9.44
C ARG A 133 -13.30 6.63 8.66
N ILE A 134 -14.63 6.59 8.87
CA ILE A 134 -15.56 7.54 8.27
C ILE A 134 -15.25 8.97 8.76
N ALA A 135 -15.05 9.18 10.06
CA ALA A 135 -14.73 10.48 10.62
C ALA A 135 -13.46 11.08 9.98
N ARG A 136 -12.39 10.31 9.89
CA ARG A 136 -11.12 10.74 9.26
C ARG A 136 -11.27 11.04 7.76
N VAL A 137 -12.12 10.29 7.05
CA VAL A 137 -12.39 10.57 5.63
C VAL A 137 -13.22 11.83 5.45
N VAL A 138 -14.25 12.04 6.29
CA VAL A 138 -15.06 13.28 6.32
C VAL A 138 -14.16 14.49 6.56
N GLU A 139 -13.34 14.46 7.59
CA GLU A 139 -12.40 15.55 7.90
C GLU A 139 -11.44 15.86 6.75
N ARG A 140 -10.84 14.81 6.17
CA ARG A 140 -9.84 14.97 5.08
C ARG A 140 -10.44 15.43 3.76
N LYS A 141 -11.68 15.04 3.45
CA LYS A 141 -12.32 15.27 2.15
C LYS A 141 -13.41 16.35 2.16
N GLY A 142 -13.86 16.78 3.33
CA GLY A 142 -14.95 17.74 3.46
C GLY A 142 -16.28 17.21 2.90
N CYS A 143 -16.58 15.92 3.08
CA CYS A 143 -17.76 15.27 2.49
C CYS A 143 -18.72 14.76 3.58
N SER A 144 -19.93 14.32 3.19
CA SER A 144 -20.87 13.73 4.15
C SER A 144 -20.42 12.34 4.65
N ARG A 145 -20.98 11.87 5.78
CA ARG A 145 -20.71 10.53 6.31
C ARG A 145 -21.08 9.42 5.32
N GLU A 146 -22.18 9.58 4.61
CA GLU A 146 -22.64 8.62 3.58
C GLU A 146 -21.68 8.58 2.38
N GLN A 147 -21.22 9.75 1.98
CA GLN A 147 -20.20 9.83 0.91
C GLN A 147 -18.88 9.20 1.35
N ALA A 148 -18.44 9.45 2.58
CA ALA A 148 -17.24 8.85 3.15
C ALA A 148 -17.35 7.33 3.22
N ALA A 149 -18.46 6.79 3.73
CA ALA A 149 -18.71 5.35 3.79
C ALA A 149 -18.66 4.70 2.39
N LYS A 150 -19.26 5.32 1.38
CA LYS A 150 -19.21 4.85 0.00
C LYS A 150 -17.80 4.91 -0.60
N MET A 151 -17.03 5.96 -0.30
CA MET A 151 -15.63 6.06 -0.72
C MET A 151 -14.77 4.96 -0.09
N ILE A 152 -15.00 4.66 1.19
CA ILE A 152 -14.31 3.57 1.89
C ILE A 152 -14.62 2.24 1.23
N ALA A 153 -15.89 1.89 1.07
CA ALA A 153 -16.30 0.61 0.49
C ALA A 153 -15.74 0.39 -0.92
N ASN A 154 -15.87 1.40 -1.79
CA ASN A 154 -15.37 1.31 -3.17
C ASN A 154 -13.85 1.19 -3.20
N GLY A 155 -13.13 2.05 -2.48
CA GLY A 155 -11.68 2.03 -2.52
C GLY A 155 -11.05 0.84 -1.82
N GLU A 156 -11.75 0.16 -0.89
CA GLU A 156 -11.30 -1.12 -0.33
C GLU A 156 -11.51 -2.27 -1.31
N SER A 157 -12.64 -2.27 -2.01
CA SER A 157 -12.88 -3.22 -3.10
C SER A 157 -11.78 -3.13 -4.17
N ASP A 158 -11.41 -1.90 -4.55
CA ASP A 158 -10.34 -1.67 -5.52
C ASP A 158 -8.97 -2.17 -5.03
N ARG A 159 -8.64 -1.91 -3.76
CA ARG A 159 -7.39 -2.39 -3.15
C ARG A 159 -7.35 -3.90 -3.05
N ALA A 160 -8.45 -4.50 -2.61
CA ALA A 160 -8.57 -5.95 -2.50
C ALA A 160 -8.43 -6.62 -3.88
N SER A 161 -9.12 -6.10 -4.90
CA SER A 161 -9.05 -6.61 -6.27
C SER A 161 -7.62 -6.54 -6.80
N TYR A 162 -6.95 -5.40 -6.66
CA TYR A 162 -5.56 -5.21 -7.08
C TYR A 162 -4.60 -6.18 -6.36
N TYR A 163 -4.68 -6.22 -5.03
CA TYR A 163 -3.80 -7.06 -4.23
C TYR A 163 -4.02 -8.54 -4.51
N ASN A 164 -5.27 -9.00 -4.50
CA ASN A 164 -5.60 -10.41 -4.71
C ASN A 164 -5.17 -10.88 -6.11
N TYR A 165 -5.33 -10.03 -7.13
CA TYR A 165 -4.92 -10.35 -8.50
C TYR A 165 -3.41 -10.58 -8.62
N TYR A 166 -2.59 -9.65 -8.09
CA TYR A 166 -1.14 -9.73 -8.26
C TYR A 166 -0.45 -10.68 -7.28
N THR A 167 -1.04 -10.94 -6.12
CA THR A 167 -0.39 -11.73 -5.06
C THR A 167 -0.95 -13.13 -4.92
N GLY A 168 -2.16 -13.38 -5.38
CA GLY A 168 -2.92 -14.60 -5.09
C GLY A 168 -3.35 -14.74 -3.63
N LYS A 169 -3.05 -13.76 -2.77
CA LYS A 169 -3.42 -13.70 -1.35
C LYS A 169 -4.70 -12.90 -1.15
N ARG A 170 -5.27 -12.94 0.05
CA ARG A 170 -6.43 -12.12 0.44
C ARG A 170 -5.98 -10.84 1.12
N TRP A 171 -6.34 -9.69 0.55
CA TRP A 171 -6.04 -8.40 1.12
C TRP A 171 -6.64 -8.22 2.52
N GLY A 172 -5.84 -7.77 3.48
CA GLY A 172 -6.25 -7.55 4.86
C GLY A 172 -6.50 -8.83 5.68
N HIS A 173 -6.22 -10.02 5.13
CA HIS A 173 -6.32 -11.26 5.87
C HIS A 173 -5.06 -11.46 6.73
N SER A 174 -5.25 -11.87 7.99
CA SER A 174 -4.15 -12.00 8.98
C SER A 174 -2.99 -12.87 8.49
N ASP A 175 -3.27 -13.94 7.74
CA ASP A 175 -2.26 -14.87 7.23
C ASP A 175 -1.29 -14.24 6.21
N SER A 176 -1.59 -13.02 5.76
CA SER A 176 -0.77 -12.31 4.76
C SER A 176 0.22 -11.33 5.39
N TYR A 177 0.16 -11.13 6.72
CA TYR A 177 0.95 -10.12 7.44
C TYR A 177 1.50 -10.68 8.73
N ASP A 178 2.66 -10.15 9.17
CA ASP A 178 3.27 -10.51 10.45
C ASP A 178 2.52 -9.88 11.63
N LEU A 179 1.91 -8.70 11.40
CA LEU A 179 1.19 -7.97 12.42
C LEU A 179 -0.03 -7.24 11.84
N CYS A 180 -1.21 -7.47 12.44
CA CYS A 180 -2.43 -6.73 12.15
C CYS A 180 -2.84 -5.89 13.37
N VAL A 181 -2.96 -4.57 13.22
CA VAL A 181 -3.24 -3.65 14.34
C VAL A 181 -4.46 -2.78 14.05
N ASN A 182 -5.35 -2.68 15.03
CA ASN A 182 -6.47 -1.73 15.00
C ASN A 182 -6.04 -0.39 15.62
N SER A 183 -5.89 0.64 14.78
CA SER A 183 -5.45 1.98 15.21
C SER A 183 -6.50 2.76 16.00
N SER A 184 -7.74 2.31 16.06
CA SER A 184 -8.76 2.93 16.91
C SER A 184 -8.49 2.75 18.40
N ILE A 185 -7.77 1.66 18.76
CA ILE A 185 -7.47 1.32 20.16
C ILE A 185 -6.36 2.20 20.73
N LEU A 186 -5.27 2.39 19.97
CA LEU A 186 -4.06 3.07 20.45
C LEU A 186 -3.87 4.47 19.87
N GLY A 187 -4.71 4.88 18.94
CA GLY A 187 -4.46 6.05 18.13
C GLY A 187 -3.28 5.84 17.16
N ILE A 188 -2.99 6.85 16.34
CA ILE A 188 -1.94 6.74 15.30
C ILE A 188 -0.55 6.63 15.94
N GLU A 189 -0.24 7.51 16.90
CA GLU A 189 1.06 7.52 17.58
C GLU A 189 1.29 6.27 18.43
N GLY A 190 0.28 5.83 19.20
CA GLY A 190 0.37 4.61 19.99
C GLY A 190 0.53 3.37 19.12
N THR A 191 -0.14 3.33 17.97
CA THR A 191 0.01 2.25 16.98
C THR A 191 1.44 2.21 16.42
N ALA A 192 2.02 3.36 16.08
CA ALA A 192 3.39 3.42 15.59
C ALA A 192 4.39 2.93 16.65
N LYS A 193 4.25 3.34 17.91
CA LYS A 193 5.09 2.88 19.02
C LYS A 193 4.97 1.39 19.29
N PHE A 194 3.75 0.84 19.21
CA PHE A 194 3.54 -0.60 19.38
C PHE A 194 4.24 -1.41 18.28
N ILE A 195 4.16 -0.95 17.03
CA ILE A 195 4.85 -1.59 15.90
C ILE A 195 6.38 -1.44 16.05
N GLU A 196 6.87 -0.30 16.52
CA GLU A 196 8.29 -0.09 16.83
C GLU A 196 8.81 -1.12 17.82
N GLU A 197 8.09 -1.34 18.92
CA GLU A 197 8.47 -2.35 19.94
C GLU A 197 8.48 -3.78 19.35
N PHE A 198 7.48 -4.10 18.53
CA PHE A 198 7.42 -5.40 17.84
C PHE A 198 8.66 -5.63 16.97
N ILE A 199 9.01 -4.65 16.13
CA ILE A 199 10.17 -4.73 15.23
C ILE A 199 11.48 -4.84 16.01
N LYS A 200 11.63 -4.11 17.12
CA LYS A 200 12.83 -4.18 17.97
C LYS A 200 13.01 -5.56 18.56
N ARG A 201 11.95 -6.16 19.11
CA ARG A 201 11.98 -7.53 19.68
C ARG A 201 12.31 -8.57 18.62
N GLU A 202 11.68 -8.52 17.47
CA GLU A 202 11.98 -9.44 16.36
C GLU A 202 13.45 -9.36 15.94
N ASN A 203 14.00 -8.15 15.86
CA ASN A 203 15.41 -7.96 15.53
C ASN A 203 16.37 -8.47 16.63
N GLU A 204 15.99 -8.43 17.90
CA GLU A 204 16.76 -8.98 19.02
C GLU A 204 16.76 -10.51 18.99
N GLU A 205 15.62 -11.14 18.78
CA GLU A 205 15.51 -12.60 18.66
C GLU A 205 16.30 -13.14 17.47
N ASN A 206 16.22 -12.47 16.31
CA ASN A 206 17.01 -12.84 15.13
C ASN A 206 18.53 -12.66 15.28
N ARG A 207 19.01 -11.95 16.31
CA ARG A 207 20.46 -11.84 16.64
C ARG A 207 20.94 -12.97 17.52
N ASN A 208 20.01 -13.62 18.24
CA ASN A 208 20.32 -14.66 19.23
C ASN A 208 20.22 -16.08 18.64
N ASN A 209 19.71 -16.22 17.42
CA ASN A 209 19.65 -17.45 16.64
C ASN A 209 20.72 -17.46 15.52
#